data_3d56bcc0a9445ac7610eb9f81ca79da7
#
_entry.id   3d56bcc0a9445ac7610eb9f81ca79da7
#
_cell.length_a   1.000
_cell.length_b   1.000
_cell.length_c   1.000
_cell.angle_alpha   90.00
_cell.angle_beta   90.00
_cell.angle_gamma   90.00
#
_symmetry.space_group_name_H-M   'P 1'
#
loop_
_entity.id
_entity.type
_entity.pdbx_description
1 polymer ?
#
loop_
_entity_poly.entity_id
_entity_poly.type
_entity_poly.pdbx_seq_one_letter_code
_entity_poly.pdbx_strand_id
1 'polypeptide(L)'
;EKKAEVAKELGVTVEEIEKRGESLHEVNPMMGHRGVRLHVSFPLIAEVEYRAIFTAAAELQEEGLHPVPEIMIPVTISARELSFQKAICNRVKAEVEGMYSTTINYQFGTMIEIPRAALTGDRMARTAQFFSFGTNDLTQMTFGFSRDDVGTFMGEYLGNKILDADPFKTIDTKGVGKLVEYG
;
A
#
# COMPACT_ATOMS: atom_id res chain seq x y z
N GLU A 1 -17.05 20.73 -16.06
CA GLU A 1 -16.66 20.27 -17.42
C GLU A 1 -16.20 18.81 -17.41
N LYS A 2 -15.14 18.45 -16.66
CA LYS A 2 -14.62 17.06 -16.59
C LYS A 2 -15.66 15.99 -16.22
N LYS A 3 -16.57 16.27 -15.26
CA LYS A 3 -17.62 15.32 -14.87
C LYS A 3 -18.58 15.01 -16.03
N ALA A 4 -18.90 16.00 -16.85
CA ALA A 4 -19.77 15.83 -18.00
C ALA A 4 -19.09 15.02 -19.14
N GLU A 5 -17.79 15.19 -19.34
CA GLU A 5 -16.99 14.39 -20.26
C GLU A 5 -16.99 12.91 -19.85
N VAL A 6 -16.64 12.64 -18.60
CA VAL A 6 -16.61 11.27 -18.04
C VAL A 6 -17.99 10.63 -18.10
N ALA A 7 -19.05 11.36 -17.75
CA ALA A 7 -20.43 10.86 -17.84
C ALA A 7 -20.80 10.46 -19.27
N LYS A 8 -20.42 11.27 -20.27
CA LYS A 8 -20.65 11.00 -21.67
C LYS A 8 -19.86 9.77 -22.16
N GLU A 9 -18.60 9.63 -21.78
CA GLU A 9 -17.77 8.48 -22.14
C GLU A 9 -18.30 7.17 -21.56
N LEU A 10 -18.78 7.20 -20.31
CA LEU A 10 -19.31 6.03 -19.61
C LEU A 10 -20.80 5.75 -19.92
N GLY A 11 -21.49 6.62 -20.67
CA GLY A 11 -22.91 6.47 -20.97
C GLY A 11 -23.83 6.60 -19.75
N VAL A 12 -23.43 7.37 -18.75
CA VAL A 12 -24.17 7.60 -17.50
C VAL A 12 -24.50 9.10 -17.33
N THR A 13 -25.33 9.44 -16.36
CA THR A 13 -25.65 10.84 -16.04
C THR A 13 -24.56 11.49 -15.17
N VAL A 14 -24.50 12.82 -15.20
CA VAL A 14 -23.60 13.58 -14.30
C VAL A 14 -23.97 13.35 -12.82
N GLU A 15 -25.25 13.19 -12.53
CA GLU A 15 -25.78 12.89 -11.20
C GLU A 15 -25.30 11.54 -10.67
N GLU A 16 -25.24 10.52 -11.54
CA GLU A 16 -24.68 9.20 -11.20
C GLU A 16 -23.18 9.27 -10.92
N ILE A 17 -22.41 10.08 -11.67
CA ILE A 17 -20.99 10.33 -11.40
C ILE A 17 -20.81 11.03 -10.06
N GLU A 18 -21.63 12.05 -9.76
CA GLU A 18 -21.57 12.78 -8.48
C GLU A 18 -21.89 11.87 -7.30
N LYS A 19 -23.00 11.13 -7.37
CA LYS A 19 -23.41 10.16 -6.34
C LYS A 19 -22.33 9.10 -6.13
N ARG A 20 -21.68 8.64 -7.19
CA ARG A 20 -20.58 7.71 -7.08
C ARG A 20 -19.36 8.34 -6.41
N GLY A 21 -19.03 9.58 -6.77
CA GLY A 21 -17.95 10.34 -6.13
C GLY A 21 -18.19 10.53 -4.62
N GLU A 22 -19.40 10.91 -4.24
CA GLU A 22 -19.79 11.03 -2.82
C GLU A 22 -19.68 9.69 -2.08
N SER A 23 -20.09 8.60 -2.70
CA SER A 23 -20.00 7.26 -2.09
C SER A 23 -18.56 6.77 -1.88
N LEU A 24 -17.60 7.35 -2.58
CA LEU A 24 -16.16 7.05 -2.47
C LEU A 24 -15.42 8.04 -1.54
N HIS A 25 -16.14 9.05 -1.02
CA HIS A 25 -15.53 10.00 -0.09
C HIS A 25 -15.20 9.32 1.24
N GLU A 26 -13.95 9.40 1.64
CA GLU A 26 -13.47 8.78 2.88
C GLU A 26 -13.42 9.80 4.02
N VAL A 27 -13.94 9.41 5.18
CA VAL A 27 -13.91 10.25 6.38
C VAL A 27 -12.49 10.28 6.97
N ASN A 28 -11.77 9.16 6.88
CA ASN A 28 -10.38 9.05 7.28
C ASN A 28 -9.56 8.40 6.15
N PRO A 29 -8.89 9.21 5.29
CA PRO A 29 -8.13 8.70 4.15
C PRO A 29 -7.01 7.74 4.52
N MET A 30 -6.38 7.92 5.69
CA MET A 30 -5.26 7.09 6.14
C MET A 30 -5.69 5.64 6.46
N MET A 31 -6.89 5.46 7.01
CA MET A 31 -7.48 4.16 7.32
C MET A 31 -8.55 3.72 6.31
N GLY A 32 -8.66 4.43 5.21
CA GLY A 32 -9.69 4.23 4.20
C GLY A 32 -9.41 3.12 3.18
N HIS A 33 -10.11 3.19 2.07
CA HIS A 33 -10.07 2.22 0.98
C HIS A 33 -8.90 2.48 0.03
N ARG A 34 -7.70 2.10 0.44
CA ARG A 34 -6.44 2.30 -0.28
C ARG A 34 -5.53 1.07 -0.19
N GLY A 35 -4.43 1.06 -0.96
CA GLY A 35 -3.43 0.00 -0.94
C GLY A 35 -4.03 -1.37 -1.22
N VAL A 36 -3.63 -2.39 -0.47
CA VAL A 36 -4.12 -3.75 -0.65
C VAL A 36 -5.65 -3.87 -0.57
N ARG A 37 -6.32 -3.04 0.23
CA ARG A 37 -7.78 -3.04 0.36
C ARG A 37 -8.45 -2.70 -0.96
N LEU A 38 -7.91 -1.71 -1.67
CA LEU A 38 -8.36 -1.33 -3.01
C LEU A 38 -8.15 -2.46 -4.00
N HIS A 39 -6.99 -3.10 -3.96
CA HIS A 39 -6.64 -4.23 -4.82
C HIS A 39 -7.48 -5.49 -4.55
N VAL A 40 -7.95 -5.68 -3.33
CA VAL A 40 -8.89 -6.77 -2.98
C VAL A 40 -10.28 -6.48 -3.54
N SER A 41 -10.76 -5.24 -3.41
CA SER A 41 -12.09 -4.85 -3.90
C SER A 41 -12.17 -4.69 -5.41
N PHE A 42 -11.07 -4.25 -6.03
CA PHE A 42 -10.95 -4.00 -7.48
C PHE A 42 -9.67 -4.64 -8.03
N PRO A 43 -9.63 -5.98 -8.18
CA PRO A 43 -8.42 -6.69 -8.60
C PRO A 43 -7.86 -6.25 -9.96
N LEU A 44 -8.70 -5.73 -10.85
CA LEU A 44 -8.28 -5.19 -12.13
C LEU A 44 -7.30 -4.00 -12.00
N ILE A 45 -7.40 -3.22 -10.93
CA ILE A 45 -6.43 -2.14 -10.68
C ILE A 45 -5.05 -2.73 -10.43
N ALA A 46 -4.97 -3.75 -9.57
CA ALA A 46 -3.71 -4.45 -9.31
C ALA A 46 -3.13 -5.10 -10.57
N GLU A 47 -3.98 -5.69 -11.43
CA GLU A 47 -3.55 -6.26 -12.70
C GLU A 47 -2.92 -5.22 -13.62
N VAL A 48 -3.52 -4.04 -13.74
CA VAL A 48 -2.99 -2.94 -14.56
C VAL A 48 -1.64 -2.47 -14.02
N GLU A 49 -1.52 -2.30 -12.71
CA GLU A 49 -0.27 -1.88 -12.08
C GLU A 49 0.85 -2.91 -12.24
N TYR A 50 0.58 -4.19 -11.97
CA TYR A 50 1.57 -5.25 -12.18
C TYR A 50 1.96 -5.40 -13.65
N ARG A 51 0.99 -5.28 -14.56
CA ARG A 51 1.26 -5.32 -16.00
C ARG A 51 2.17 -4.19 -16.44
N ALA A 52 1.93 -2.97 -15.96
CA ALA A 52 2.77 -1.83 -16.27
C ALA A 52 4.22 -2.05 -15.79
N ILE A 53 4.41 -2.57 -14.58
CA ILE A 53 5.73 -2.86 -14.01
C ILE A 53 6.45 -3.94 -14.84
N PHE A 54 5.79 -5.06 -15.12
CA PHE A 54 6.43 -6.15 -15.86
C PHE A 54 6.66 -5.82 -17.33
N THR A 55 5.76 -5.06 -17.96
CA THR A 55 5.95 -4.58 -19.35
C THR A 55 7.18 -3.68 -19.41
N ALA A 56 7.30 -2.70 -18.51
CA ALA A 56 8.49 -1.86 -18.46
C ALA A 56 9.78 -2.66 -18.22
N ALA A 57 9.73 -3.69 -17.37
CA ALA A 57 10.87 -4.57 -17.16
C ALA A 57 11.24 -5.38 -18.41
N ALA A 58 10.25 -5.89 -19.15
CA ALA A 58 10.48 -6.61 -20.40
C ALA A 58 11.07 -5.72 -21.49
N GLU A 59 10.53 -4.50 -21.66
CA GLU A 59 11.03 -3.51 -22.63
C GLU A 59 12.49 -3.13 -22.32
N LEU A 60 12.84 -2.93 -21.07
CA LEU A 60 14.23 -2.66 -20.67
C LEU A 60 15.17 -3.85 -20.93
N GLN A 61 14.67 -5.08 -20.85
CA GLN A 61 15.45 -6.26 -21.22
C GLN A 61 15.74 -6.31 -22.72
N GLU A 62 14.80 -5.89 -23.58
CA GLU A 62 15.05 -5.75 -25.03
C GLU A 62 16.14 -4.70 -25.31
N GLU A 63 16.29 -3.70 -24.47
CA GLU A 63 17.40 -2.70 -24.53
C GLU A 63 18.73 -3.23 -23.96
N GLY A 64 18.78 -4.48 -23.48
CA GLY A 64 19.97 -5.10 -22.90
C GLY A 64 20.21 -4.80 -21.42
N LEU A 65 19.24 -4.20 -20.73
CA LEU A 65 19.27 -3.98 -19.29
C LEU A 65 18.73 -5.21 -18.54
N HIS A 66 19.00 -5.30 -17.24
CA HIS A 66 18.57 -6.44 -16.41
C HIS A 66 17.83 -5.95 -15.15
N PRO A 67 16.63 -5.37 -15.29
CA PRO A 67 15.87 -4.88 -14.15
C PRO A 67 15.36 -6.04 -13.29
N VAL A 68 15.37 -5.84 -11.98
CA VAL A 68 14.75 -6.74 -11.00
C VAL A 68 13.74 -5.92 -10.19
N PRO A 69 12.47 -5.85 -10.61
CA PRO A 69 11.45 -5.13 -9.87
C PRO A 69 11.25 -5.67 -8.45
N GLU A 70 11.09 -4.78 -7.48
CA GLU A 70 10.72 -5.11 -6.11
C GLU A 70 9.29 -4.60 -5.86
N ILE A 71 8.31 -5.50 -5.89
CA ILE A 71 6.90 -5.18 -5.73
C ILE A 71 6.54 -5.27 -4.26
N MET A 72 6.20 -4.12 -3.67
CA MET A 72 5.84 -3.99 -2.26
C MET A 72 4.36 -3.67 -2.11
N ILE A 73 3.63 -4.55 -1.41
CA ILE A 73 2.19 -4.37 -1.17
C ILE A 73 1.99 -3.55 0.12
N PRO A 74 1.33 -2.39 0.06
CA PRO A 74 1.13 -1.53 1.22
C PRO A 74 -0.15 -1.89 1.99
N VAL A 75 -0.21 -1.46 3.25
CA VAL A 75 -1.39 -1.52 4.15
C VAL A 75 -1.91 -2.94 4.39
N THR A 76 -1.06 -3.96 4.28
CA THR A 76 -1.44 -5.36 4.50
C THR A 76 -1.65 -5.67 5.98
N ILE A 77 -2.68 -6.48 6.26
CA ILE A 77 -2.99 -6.95 7.61
C ILE A 77 -2.85 -8.47 7.77
N SER A 78 -2.70 -9.22 6.67
CA SER A 78 -2.68 -10.68 6.74
C SER A 78 -1.92 -11.33 5.59
N ALA A 79 -1.37 -12.51 5.87
CA ALA A 79 -0.75 -13.37 4.85
C ALA A 79 -1.73 -13.78 3.73
N ARG A 80 -3.04 -13.80 4.00
CA ARG A 80 -4.06 -14.13 2.99
C ARG A 80 -4.20 -13.04 1.94
N GLU A 81 -4.20 -11.76 2.37
CA GLU A 81 -4.18 -10.62 1.42
C GLU A 81 -2.94 -10.68 0.53
N LEU A 82 -1.79 -10.94 1.16
CA LEU A 82 -0.52 -11.01 0.44
C LEU A 82 -0.50 -12.17 -0.55
N SER A 83 -1.00 -13.36 -0.17
CA SER A 83 -1.11 -14.51 -1.06
C SER A 83 -2.07 -14.26 -2.22
N PHE A 84 -3.18 -13.57 -1.97
CA PHE A 84 -4.14 -13.17 -2.99
C PHE A 84 -3.49 -12.24 -4.02
N GLN A 85 -2.75 -11.23 -3.57
CA GLN A 85 -2.03 -10.33 -4.45
C GLN A 85 -0.91 -11.03 -5.24
N LYS A 86 -0.17 -11.92 -4.59
CA LYS A 86 0.90 -12.70 -5.24
C LYS A 86 0.37 -13.60 -6.37
N ALA A 87 -0.81 -14.16 -6.20
CA ALA A 87 -1.45 -14.97 -7.25
C ALA A 87 -1.76 -14.13 -8.49
N ILE A 88 -2.32 -12.92 -8.31
CA ILE A 88 -2.57 -11.98 -9.42
C ILE A 88 -1.26 -11.57 -10.08
N CYS A 89 -0.28 -11.17 -9.28
CA CYS A 89 1.04 -10.74 -9.72
C CYS A 89 1.72 -11.81 -10.59
N ASN A 90 1.77 -13.07 -10.11
CA ASN A 90 2.36 -14.18 -10.85
C ASN A 90 1.65 -14.48 -12.18
N ARG A 91 0.31 -14.40 -12.19
CA ARG A 91 -0.47 -14.59 -13.42
C ARG A 91 -0.13 -13.51 -14.46
N VAL A 92 -0.16 -12.25 -14.04
CA VAL A 92 0.15 -11.11 -14.94
C VAL A 92 1.60 -11.18 -15.43
N LYS A 93 2.54 -11.55 -14.55
CA LYS A 93 3.93 -11.79 -14.94
C LYS A 93 4.04 -12.83 -16.07
N ALA A 94 3.40 -13.99 -15.90
CA ALA A 94 3.44 -15.05 -16.90
C ALA A 94 2.84 -14.63 -18.25
N GLU A 95 1.79 -13.81 -18.23
CA GLU A 95 1.20 -13.24 -19.44
C GLU A 95 2.19 -12.32 -20.17
N VAL A 96 2.88 -11.43 -19.45
CA VAL A 96 3.87 -10.52 -20.03
C VAL A 96 5.10 -11.28 -20.52
N GLU A 97 5.60 -12.24 -19.77
CA GLU A 97 6.72 -13.10 -20.19
C GLU A 97 6.40 -13.84 -21.50
N GLY A 98 5.15 -14.31 -21.64
CA GLY A 98 4.69 -14.95 -22.89
C GLY A 98 4.65 -13.97 -24.07
N MET A 99 4.23 -12.72 -23.86
CA MET A 99 4.18 -11.68 -24.90
C MET A 99 5.58 -11.28 -25.40
N TYR A 100 6.53 -11.14 -24.50
CA TYR A 100 7.90 -10.69 -24.81
C TYR A 100 8.90 -11.82 -25.00
N SER A 101 8.48 -13.09 -24.85
CA SER A 101 9.36 -14.28 -24.91
C SER A 101 10.59 -14.16 -24.01
N THR A 102 10.40 -13.62 -22.82
CA THR A 102 11.46 -13.35 -21.83
C THR A 102 11.14 -13.94 -20.45
N THR A 103 12.09 -13.89 -19.54
CA THR A 103 11.91 -14.24 -18.13
C THR A 103 12.24 -13.04 -17.26
N ILE A 104 11.31 -12.65 -16.39
CA ILE A 104 11.45 -11.49 -15.52
C ILE A 104 11.71 -11.98 -14.09
N ASN A 105 12.88 -11.66 -13.54
CA ASN A 105 13.15 -11.83 -12.13
C ASN A 105 12.55 -10.66 -11.35
N TYR A 106 11.91 -10.95 -10.22
CA TYR A 106 11.35 -9.92 -9.36
C TYR A 106 11.33 -10.39 -7.91
N GLN A 107 11.19 -9.46 -6.98
CA GLN A 107 10.94 -9.74 -5.58
C GLN A 107 9.54 -9.25 -5.20
N PHE A 108 8.89 -10.00 -4.30
CA PHE A 108 7.55 -9.68 -3.82
C PHE A 108 7.57 -9.55 -2.30
N GLY A 109 7.21 -8.39 -1.81
CA GLY A 109 7.23 -8.08 -0.39
C GLY A 109 6.04 -7.26 0.07
N THR A 110 6.11 -6.77 1.28
CA THR A 110 5.06 -5.95 1.86
C THR A 110 5.63 -4.89 2.80
N MET A 111 4.87 -3.81 2.99
CA MET A 111 5.15 -2.86 4.03
C MET A 111 4.49 -3.32 5.34
N ILE A 112 5.28 -3.37 6.40
CA ILE A 112 4.82 -3.56 7.78
C ILE A 112 4.54 -2.18 8.37
N GLU A 113 3.28 -1.80 8.37
CA GLU A 113 2.82 -0.48 8.82
C GLU A 113 1.52 -0.54 9.62
N ILE A 114 0.94 -1.74 9.69
CA ILE A 114 -0.24 -2.02 10.51
C ILE A 114 0.21 -2.85 11.70
N PRO A 115 -0.15 -2.53 12.96
CA PRO A 115 0.27 -3.28 14.15
C PRO A 115 -0.01 -4.79 14.04
N ARG A 116 -1.15 -5.17 13.47
CA ARG A 116 -1.48 -6.59 13.24
C ARG A 116 -0.48 -7.28 12.32
N ALA A 117 0.01 -6.59 11.28
CA ALA A 117 1.01 -7.13 10.36
C ALA A 117 2.33 -7.40 11.11
N ALA A 118 2.79 -6.45 11.92
CA ALA A 118 3.98 -6.62 12.76
C ALA A 118 3.85 -7.82 13.70
N LEU A 119 2.72 -7.96 14.39
CA LEU A 119 2.46 -9.08 15.32
C LEU A 119 2.32 -10.45 14.63
N THR A 120 2.16 -10.50 13.32
CA THR A 120 2.00 -11.74 12.53
C THR A 120 3.00 -11.81 11.38
N GLY A 121 4.16 -11.17 11.53
CA GLY A 121 5.22 -11.11 10.54
C GLY A 121 5.71 -12.50 10.10
N ASP A 122 5.82 -13.44 11.05
CA ASP A 122 6.16 -14.84 10.81
C ASP A 122 5.27 -15.52 9.75
N ARG A 123 3.98 -15.19 9.73
CA ARG A 123 3.02 -15.72 8.76
C ARG A 123 3.16 -15.03 7.41
N MET A 124 3.42 -13.72 7.43
CA MET A 124 3.59 -12.94 6.20
C MET A 124 4.90 -13.28 5.48
N ALA A 125 5.95 -13.60 6.21
CA ALA A 125 7.24 -14.03 5.69
C ALA A 125 7.18 -15.33 4.87
N ARG A 126 6.12 -16.14 5.00
CA ARG A 126 5.92 -17.32 4.14
C ARG A 126 5.58 -16.96 2.69
N THR A 127 5.12 -15.75 2.45
CA THR A 127 4.74 -15.24 1.12
C THR A 127 5.65 -14.13 0.65
N ALA A 128 6.03 -13.22 1.55
CA ALA A 128 6.91 -12.10 1.29
C ALA A 128 8.38 -12.52 1.26
N GLN A 129 9.14 -11.93 0.36
CA GLN A 129 10.60 -12.10 0.26
C GLN A 129 11.35 -10.97 0.97
N PHE A 130 10.68 -9.85 1.23
CA PHE A 130 11.22 -8.73 1.99
C PHE A 130 10.10 -7.98 2.72
N PHE A 131 10.49 -7.26 3.77
CA PHE A 131 9.65 -6.30 4.48
C PHE A 131 10.27 -4.91 4.41
N SER A 132 9.41 -3.90 4.30
CA SER A 132 9.73 -2.51 4.59
C SER A 132 8.86 -2.04 5.75
N PHE A 133 9.34 -1.13 6.58
CA PHE A 133 8.59 -0.63 7.72
C PHE A 133 8.06 0.78 7.46
N GLY A 134 6.73 0.94 7.39
CA GLY A 134 6.04 2.21 7.26
C GLY A 134 5.82 2.85 8.64
N THR A 135 6.84 3.52 9.17
CA THR A 135 6.81 4.04 10.54
C THR A 135 5.79 5.14 10.77
N ASN A 136 5.38 5.88 9.75
CA ASN A 136 4.33 6.88 9.87
C ASN A 136 2.98 6.26 10.24
N ASP A 137 2.51 5.29 9.43
CA ASP A 137 1.23 4.62 9.66
C ASP A 137 1.30 3.74 10.92
N LEU A 138 2.43 3.09 11.16
CA LEU A 138 2.64 2.30 12.36
C LEU A 138 2.57 3.18 13.63
N THR A 139 3.15 4.37 13.60
CA THR A 139 3.07 5.35 14.69
C THR A 139 1.64 5.83 14.89
N GLN A 140 0.94 6.22 13.82
CA GLN A 140 -0.46 6.65 13.89
C GLN A 140 -1.33 5.62 14.59
N MET A 141 -1.21 4.36 14.21
CA MET A 141 -2.07 3.30 14.73
C MET A 141 -1.66 2.85 16.14
N THR A 142 -0.38 2.96 16.48
CA THR A 142 0.11 2.61 17.81
C THR A 142 -0.28 3.65 18.86
N PHE A 143 -0.20 4.92 18.51
CA PHE A 143 -0.61 6.03 19.40
C PHE A 143 -2.10 6.35 19.29
N GLY A 144 -2.78 5.95 18.22
CA GLY A 144 -4.13 6.43 17.91
C GLY A 144 -4.15 7.92 17.54
N PHE A 145 -3.03 8.46 17.06
CA PHE A 145 -2.91 9.85 16.63
C PHE A 145 -3.03 9.97 15.12
N SER A 146 -3.84 10.92 14.65
CA SER A 146 -3.81 11.34 13.26
C SER A 146 -2.58 12.22 13.02
N ARG A 147 -1.76 11.88 12.04
CA ARG A 147 -0.60 12.71 11.66
C ARG A 147 -1.01 14.13 11.24
N ASP A 148 -2.18 14.25 10.63
CA ASP A 148 -2.69 15.54 10.14
C ASP A 148 -3.27 16.40 11.28
N ASP A 149 -3.80 15.78 12.34
CA ASP A 149 -4.48 16.46 13.44
C ASP A 149 -3.60 16.64 14.68
N VAL A 150 -2.53 15.87 14.82
CA VAL A 150 -1.67 15.83 16.02
C VAL A 150 -1.08 17.19 16.39
N GLY A 151 -0.90 18.07 15.42
CA GLY A 151 -0.43 19.45 15.66
C GLY A 151 -1.31 20.27 16.59
N THR A 152 -2.58 19.90 16.76
CA THR A 152 -3.54 20.62 17.63
C THR A 152 -3.29 20.39 19.11
N PHE A 153 -2.64 19.30 19.51
CA PHE A 153 -2.40 18.93 20.91
C PHE A 153 -0.96 18.52 21.25
N MET A 154 -0.11 18.28 20.24
CA MET A 154 1.28 17.83 20.47
C MET A 154 2.08 18.81 21.32
N GLY A 155 1.83 20.13 21.16
CA GLY A 155 2.48 21.15 21.98
C GLY A 155 2.24 20.97 23.49
N GLU A 156 1.00 20.63 23.87
CA GLU A 156 0.62 20.36 25.26
C GLU A 156 1.27 19.08 25.80
N TYR A 157 1.34 18.03 24.98
CA TYR A 157 1.98 16.76 25.35
C TYR A 157 3.47 16.94 25.65
N LEU A 158 4.17 17.72 24.82
CA LEU A 158 5.59 18.03 25.02
C LEU A 158 5.80 18.99 26.19
N GLY A 159 4.98 20.04 26.29
CA GLY A 159 5.06 21.03 27.37
C GLY A 159 4.83 20.43 28.75
N ASN A 160 3.90 19.50 28.86
CA ASN A 160 3.60 18.77 30.10
C ASN A 160 4.49 17.53 30.32
N LYS A 161 5.48 17.28 29.46
CA LYS A 161 6.40 16.14 29.53
C LYS A 161 5.69 14.77 29.52
N ILE A 162 4.54 14.67 28.86
CA ILE A 162 3.83 13.40 28.64
C ILE A 162 4.59 12.58 27.60
N LEU A 163 5.10 13.24 26.57
CA LEU A 163 6.02 12.68 25.58
C LEU A 163 7.35 13.44 25.63
N ASP A 164 8.45 12.71 25.47
CA ASP A 164 9.80 13.29 25.42
C ASP A 164 10.07 13.96 24.06
N ALA A 165 9.45 13.45 22.99
CA ALA A 165 9.58 13.95 21.63
C ALA A 165 8.30 13.67 20.81
N ASP A 166 8.14 14.39 19.70
CA ASP A 166 7.09 14.13 18.73
C ASP A 166 7.36 12.78 18.03
N PRO A 167 6.46 11.78 18.17
CA PRO A 167 6.67 10.43 17.63
C PRO A 167 6.67 10.36 16.10
N PHE A 168 6.22 11.43 15.42
CA PHE A 168 6.32 11.53 13.96
C PHE A 168 7.65 12.12 13.48
N LYS A 169 8.42 12.74 14.37
CA LYS A 169 9.77 13.28 14.09
C LYS A 169 10.88 12.35 14.55
N THR A 170 10.63 11.64 15.65
CA THR A 170 11.60 10.71 16.27
C THR A 170 10.86 9.43 16.60
N ILE A 171 11.35 8.28 16.11
CA ILE A 171 10.71 7.00 16.36
C ILE A 171 10.55 6.72 17.86
N ASP A 172 9.34 6.33 18.26
CA ASP A 172 9.08 5.82 19.61
C ASP A 172 9.64 4.40 19.77
N THR A 173 10.79 4.29 20.38
CA THR A 173 11.45 3.00 20.61
C THR A 173 10.73 2.11 21.63
N LYS A 174 9.89 2.69 22.49
CA LYS A 174 9.21 1.95 23.57
C LYS A 174 7.95 1.22 23.12
N GLY A 175 7.25 1.75 22.14
CA GLY A 175 6.02 1.20 21.58
C GLY A 175 6.19 0.78 20.12
N VAL A 176 6.35 1.76 19.21
CA VAL A 176 6.52 1.51 17.77
C VAL A 176 7.74 0.66 17.48
N GLY A 177 8.86 0.93 18.16
CA GLY A 177 10.10 0.17 18.03
C GLY A 177 9.92 -1.31 18.36
N LYS A 178 9.10 -1.65 19.37
CA LYS A 178 8.78 -3.05 19.66
C LYS A 178 7.99 -3.73 18.55
N LEU A 179 7.08 -3.01 17.90
CA LEU A 179 6.36 -3.56 16.75
C LEU A 179 7.29 -3.80 15.55
N VAL A 180 8.28 -2.93 15.36
CA VAL A 180 9.35 -3.15 14.35
C VAL A 180 10.17 -4.39 14.69
N GLU A 181 10.46 -4.61 15.96
CA GLU A 181 11.23 -5.77 16.46
C GLU A 181 10.45 -7.09 16.31
N TYR A 182 9.14 -7.06 16.46
CA TYR A 182 8.26 -8.23 16.21
C TYR A 182 8.13 -8.60 14.73
N GLY A 183 8.11 -7.61 13.83
CA GLY A 183 7.97 -7.81 12.39
C GLY A 183 9.25 -8.27 11.72
#